data_6aef3ea2f50bea2d93970fcc01dc97b0
#
_entry.id   6aef3ea2f50bea2d93970fcc01dc97b0
#
_cell.length_a   1.000
_cell.length_b   1.000
_cell.length_c   1.000
_cell.angle_alpha   90.00
_cell.angle_beta   90.00
_cell.angle_gamma   90.00
#
_symmetry.space_group_name_H-M   'P 1'
#
loop_
_entity.id
_entity.type
_entity.pdbx_description
1 polymer ?
#
loop_
_entity_poly.entity_id
_entity_poly.type
_entity_poly.pdbx_seq_one_letter_code
_entity_poly.pdbx_strand_id
1 'polypeptide(L)'
;MKALLFPGQGVQKVGMLDKLFTDVPEINNVIESVSKSLDFDLEDLLRNGPEDKINLTEYSQPAILVASTLIAKYSNQSSNIDITAGLSLGEYSALVFSGCLNLEDATRLVNYRGKLMQSAVPEGTAGMLVVLNMPINEVYMMIEKINETNETINFSTDNADGVSVLAGKNSAIEACKEFIADGEFRRVKTQMVQMSVPSHCYLLEEAQEELAKLLNEVEFKKPSIPIIPNVLAEPTSDVNTIKNSLINQLTKTVRWRETLDYLQKNNLSHLIDSGPGKTIINMARKIKEIDKTSLEAD
;
A
#
# COMPACT_ATOMS: atom_id res chain seq x y z
N MET A 1 -11.02 19.97 -5.16
CA MET A 1 -11.09 18.70 -4.40
C MET A 1 -9.81 18.51 -3.59
N LYS A 2 -9.94 18.17 -2.30
CA LYS A 2 -8.84 17.91 -1.36
C LYS A 2 -8.77 16.40 -1.08
N ALA A 3 -7.64 15.76 -1.38
CA ALA A 3 -7.45 14.33 -1.20
C ALA A 3 -6.43 14.05 -0.09
N LEU A 4 -6.77 13.13 0.82
CA LEU A 4 -5.84 12.58 1.82
C LEU A 4 -5.46 11.16 1.40
N LEU A 5 -4.17 10.96 1.18
CA LEU A 5 -3.63 9.71 0.65
C LEU A 5 -2.64 9.08 1.63
N PHE A 6 -2.61 7.74 1.67
CA PHE A 6 -1.84 6.96 2.63
C PHE A 6 -0.80 6.09 1.91
N PRO A 7 0.46 6.07 2.38
CA PRO A 7 1.51 5.26 1.79
C PRO A 7 1.33 3.76 2.08
N GLY A 8 1.95 2.95 1.26
CA GLY A 8 2.11 1.52 1.49
C GLY A 8 3.38 1.17 2.26
N GLN A 9 3.73 -0.12 2.23
CA GLN A 9 4.95 -0.64 2.85
C GLN A 9 6.22 -0.04 2.23
N GLY A 10 7.28 0.10 3.05
CA GLY A 10 8.57 0.67 2.65
C GLY A 10 8.85 2.07 3.22
N VAL A 11 7.92 2.62 4.02
CA VAL A 11 8.07 3.93 4.68
C VAL A 11 8.32 3.81 6.19
N GLN A 12 8.23 2.59 6.73
CA GLN A 12 8.43 2.33 8.15
C GLN A 12 9.87 2.61 8.57
N LYS A 13 10.02 3.18 9.75
CA LYS A 13 11.30 3.37 10.43
C LYS A 13 11.07 3.41 11.94
N VAL A 14 12.05 3.00 12.71
CA VAL A 14 12.04 3.19 14.17
C VAL A 14 12.00 4.70 14.46
N GLY A 15 11.25 5.11 15.47
CA GLY A 15 11.08 6.53 15.84
C GLY A 15 10.13 7.33 14.95
N MET A 16 9.42 6.72 14.01
CA MET A 16 8.54 7.44 13.07
C MET A 16 7.36 8.18 13.71
N LEU A 17 7.10 7.94 15.01
CA LEU A 17 6.09 8.64 15.81
C LEU A 17 6.65 9.44 16.99
N ASP A 18 7.97 9.59 17.13
CA ASP A 18 8.60 10.19 18.33
C ASP A 18 8.06 11.58 18.66
N LYS A 19 7.84 12.41 17.65
CA LYS A 19 7.24 13.72 17.85
C LYS A 19 5.80 13.63 18.36
N LEU A 20 4.97 12.77 17.74
CA LEU A 20 3.60 12.57 18.20
C LEU A 20 3.55 12.00 19.62
N PHE A 21 4.45 11.10 19.98
CA PHE A 21 4.56 10.62 21.36
C PHE A 21 4.87 11.74 22.36
N THR A 22 5.61 12.76 21.92
CA THR A 22 5.96 13.92 22.76
C THR A 22 4.83 14.94 22.81
N ASP A 23 4.25 15.28 21.66
CA ASP A 23 3.31 16.39 21.51
C ASP A 23 1.87 16.02 21.87
N VAL A 24 1.53 14.71 21.79
CA VAL A 24 0.17 14.20 21.96
C VAL A 24 0.17 12.98 22.91
N PRO A 25 0.27 13.18 24.23
CA PRO A 25 0.39 12.08 25.21
C PRO A 25 -0.71 11.03 25.15
N GLU A 26 -1.92 11.39 24.71
CA GLU A 26 -3.04 10.47 24.56
C GLU A 26 -2.84 9.38 23.51
N ILE A 27 -1.90 9.50 22.59
CA ILE A 27 -1.60 8.43 21.62
C ILE A 27 -1.03 7.18 22.30
N ASN A 28 -0.40 7.31 23.46
CA ASN A 28 0.10 6.16 24.22
C ASN A 28 -1.05 5.20 24.55
N ASN A 29 -2.21 5.73 25.01
CA ASN A 29 -3.38 4.92 25.30
C ASN A 29 -3.96 4.26 24.04
N VAL A 30 -3.91 4.95 22.90
CA VAL A 30 -4.38 4.39 21.62
C VAL A 30 -3.47 3.24 21.20
N ILE A 31 -2.15 3.43 21.26
CA ILE A 31 -1.18 2.41 20.86
C ILE A 31 -1.22 1.21 21.83
N GLU A 32 -1.35 1.45 23.13
CA GLU A 32 -1.58 0.38 24.11
C GLU A 32 -2.84 -0.43 23.79
N SER A 33 -3.94 0.25 23.43
CA SER A 33 -5.19 -0.43 23.04
C SER A 33 -5.01 -1.34 21.84
N VAL A 34 -4.40 -0.82 20.75
CA VAL A 34 -4.19 -1.62 19.53
C VAL A 34 -3.15 -2.73 19.73
N SER A 35 -2.14 -2.51 20.59
CA SER A 35 -1.13 -3.54 20.92
C SER A 35 -1.77 -4.77 21.58
N LYS A 36 -2.87 -4.62 22.31
CA LYS A 36 -3.61 -5.76 22.90
C LYS A 36 -4.20 -6.73 21.87
N SER A 37 -4.36 -6.28 20.64
CA SER A 37 -4.82 -7.10 19.51
C SER A 37 -3.70 -7.84 18.77
N LEU A 38 -2.45 -7.58 19.14
CA LEU A 38 -1.24 -8.13 18.56
C LEU A 38 -0.56 -9.10 19.54
N ASP A 39 0.30 -9.96 19.03
CA ASP A 39 1.17 -10.88 19.83
C ASP A 39 2.56 -10.29 20.12
N PHE A 40 2.72 -8.97 19.92
CA PHE A 40 3.95 -8.22 20.20
C PHE A 40 3.63 -6.82 20.71
N ASP A 41 4.59 -6.20 21.37
CA ASP A 41 4.50 -4.81 21.82
C ASP A 41 4.77 -3.86 20.65
N LEU A 42 3.71 -3.21 20.15
CA LEU A 42 3.80 -2.27 19.04
C LEU A 42 4.48 -0.96 19.45
N GLU A 43 4.29 -0.51 20.71
CA GLU A 43 4.91 0.72 21.19
C GLU A 43 6.43 0.55 21.27
N ASP A 44 6.89 -0.55 21.85
CA ASP A 44 8.32 -0.86 21.93
C ASP A 44 8.94 -0.97 20.53
N LEU A 45 8.25 -1.64 19.60
CA LEU A 45 8.70 -1.74 18.22
C LEU A 45 8.81 -0.37 17.53
N LEU A 46 7.83 0.52 17.73
CA LEU A 46 7.82 1.86 17.12
C LEU A 46 8.90 2.77 17.70
N ARG A 47 9.20 2.68 19.01
CA ARG A 47 10.18 3.51 19.70
C ARG A 47 11.62 2.98 19.60
N ASN A 48 11.77 1.69 19.80
CA ASN A 48 13.07 1.06 20.06
C ASN A 48 13.47 0.06 18.97
N GLY A 49 12.55 -0.41 18.14
CA GLY A 49 12.81 -1.35 17.06
C GLY A 49 12.96 -2.81 17.52
N PRO A 50 13.86 -3.58 16.96
CA PRO A 50 14.93 -3.18 16.03
C PRO A 50 14.46 -2.98 14.56
N GLU A 51 15.30 -2.31 13.74
CA GLU A 51 14.99 -1.99 12.34
C GLU A 51 14.73 -3.22 11.47
N ASP A 52 15.47 -4.30 11.67
CA ASP A 52 15.27 -5.56 10.94
C ASP A 52 13.89 -6.16 11.21
N LYS A 53 13.41 -6.08 12.47
CA LYS A 53 12.09 -6.57 12.85
C LYS A 53 10.97 -5.73 12.25
N ILE A 54 11.03 -4.38 12.36
CA ILE A 54 9.98 -3.50 11.81
C ILE A 54 9.88 -3.60 10.29
N ASN A 55 10.93 -4.07 9.59
CA ASN A 55 10.96 -4.29 8.16
C ASN A 55 10.31 -5.59 7.70
N LEU A 56 10.06 -6.56 8.59
CA LEU A 56 9.28 -7.75 8.26
C LEU A 56 7.81 -7.39 8.04
N THR A 57 7.20 -8.01 7.03
CA THR A 57 5.85 -7.65 6.54
C THR A 57 4.79 -7.71 7.65
N GLU A 58 4.84 -8.71 8.52
CA GLU A 58 3.89 -8.87 9.65
C GLU A 58 3.97 -7.75 10.70
N TYR A 59 5.12 -7.07 10.83
CA TYR A 59 5.34 -5.96 11.76
C TYR A 59 5.20 -4.61 11.09
N SER A 60 5.70 -4.46 9.85
CA SER A 60 5.64 -3.20 9.12
C SER A 60 4.21 -2.76 8.83
N GLN A 61 3.32 -3.70 8.50
CA GLN A 61 1.95 -3.36 8.15
C GLN A 61 1.17 -2.72 9.30
N PRO A 62 1.09 -3.31 10.51
CA PRO A 62 0.43 -2.64 11.63
C PRO A 62 1.15 -1.35 12.06
N ALA A 63 2.49 -1.32 12.01
CA ALA A 63 3.26 -0.13 12.35
C ALA A 63 2.93 1.06 11.43
N ILE A 64 2.89 0.86 10.11
CA ILE A 64 2.55 1.90 9.13
C ILE A 64 1.08 2.31 9.25
N LEU A 65 0.16 1.34 9.39
CA LEU A 65 -1.27 1.63 9.56
C LEU A 65 -1.50 2.57 10.73
N VAL A 66 -0.99 2.22 11.90
CA VAL A 66 -1.17 3.00 13.13
C VAL A 66 -0.49 4.36 12.98
N ALA A 67 0.75 4.41 12.51
CA ALA A 67 1.46 5.67 12.32
C ALA A 67 0.73 6.60 11.36
N SER A 68 0.39 6.15 10.18
CA SER A 68 -0.27 6.96 9.15
C SER A 68 -1.64 7.46 9.61
N THR A 69 -2.39 6.62 10.32
CA THR A 69 -3.72 7.00 10.85
C THR A 69 -3.60 8.03 11.97
N LEU A 70 -2.64 7.88 12.89
CA LEU A 70 -2.44 8.83 13.98
C LEU A 70 -1.90 10.18 13.46
N ILE A 71 -0.97 10.16 12.51
CA ILE A 71 -0.48 11.38 11.83
C ILE A 71 -1.67 12.14 11.20
N ALA A 72 -2.55 11.44 10.46
CA ALA A 72 -3.75 12.06 9.90
C ALA A 72 -4.68 12.62 10.98
N LYS A 73 -4.97 11.83 12.02
CA LYS A 73 -5.92 12.18 13.08
C LYS A 73 -5.52 13.41 13.86
N TYR A 74 -4.24 13.56 14.16
CA TYR A 74 -3.73 14.65 14.99
C TYR A 74 -3.17 15.84 14.20
N SER A 75 -3.26 15.81 12.87
CA SER A 75 -2.90 16.94 12.02
C SER A 75 -4.08 17.89 11.81
N ASN A 76 -3.84 19.18 12.00
CA ASN A 76 -4.81 20.24 11.69
C ASN A 76 -5.08 20.35 10.17
N GLN A 77 -4.27 19.75 9.32
CA GLN A 77 -4.40 19.82 7.86
C GLN A 77 -5.32 18.76 7.28
N SER A 78 -5.70 17.76 8.08
CA SER A 78 -6.61 16.65 7.69
C SER A 78 -8.09 17.00 7.79
N SER A 79 -8.45 18.28 7.86
CA SER A 79 -9.84 18.74 7.86
C SER A 79 -10.37 18.98 6.43
N ASN A 80 -11.69 18.84 6.26
CA ASN A 80 -12.39 19.09 4.99
C ASN A 80 -11.82 18.26 3.82
N ILE A 81 -11.61 16.97 4.05
CA ILE A 81 -11.18 16.03 3.03
C ILE A 81 -12.40 15.57 2.23
N ASP A 82 -12.30 15.67 0.90
CA ASP A 82 -13.37 15.27 -0.02
C ASP A 82 -13.29 13.80 -0.40
N ILE A 83 -12.06 13.22 -0.42
CA ILE A 83 -11.81 11.86 -0.88
C ILE A 83 -10.54 11.30 -0.24
N THR A 84 -10.49 9.99 -0.05
CA THR A 84 -9.30 9.31 0.45
C THR A 84 -8.96 8.07 -0.35
N ALA A 85 -7.68 7.73 -0.38
CA ALA A 85 -7.15 6.48 -0.94
C ALA A 85 -5.85 6.10 -0.23
N GLY A 86 -5.42 4.87 -0.42
CA GLY A 86 -4.12 4.43 0.08
C GLY A 86 -3.49 3.38 -0.81
N LEU A 87 -2.18 3.41 -0.92
CA LEU A 87 -1.41 2.48 -1.73
C LEU A 87 -1.27 1.14 -1.01
N SER A 88 -1.84 0.07 -1.55
CA SER A 88 -1.77 -1.29 -0.97
C SER A 88 -2.18 -1.30 0.51
N LEU A 89 -1.26 -1.47 1.43
CA LEU A 89 -1.51 -1.35 2.88
C LEU A 89 -2.21 -0.05 3.26
N GLY A 90 -1.85 1.05 2.63
CA GLY A 90 -2.45 2.36 2.89
C GLY A 90 -3.97 2.42 2.67
N GLU A 91 -4.55 1.49 1.89
CA GLU A 91 -6.00 1.39 1.73
C GLU A 91 -6.68 1.11 3.08
N TYR A 92 -6.07 0.29 3.95
CA TYR A 92 -6.58 0.07 5.32
C TYR A 92 -6.52 1.36 6.16
N SER A 93 -5.46 2.16 6.01
CA SER A 93 -5.37 3.48 6.68
C SER A 93 -6.48 4.44 6.20
N ALA A 94 -6.78 4.44 4.90
CA ALA A 94 -7.89 5.20 4.34
C ALA A 94 -9.25 4.72 4.87
N LEU A 95 -9.44 3.41 5.03
CA LEU A 95 -10.65 2.83 5.61
C LEU A 95 -10.84 3.23 7.08
N VAL A 96 -9.76 3.26 7.86
CA VAL A 96 -9.82 3.74 9.26
C VAL A 96 -10.10 5.23 9.30
N PHE A 97 -9.40 6.04 8.53
CA PHE A 97 -9.59 7.49 8.50
C PHE A 97 -11.02 7.88 8.12
N SER A 98 -11.62 7.19 7.17
CA SER A 98 -13.02 7.42 6.75
C SER A 98 -14.07 6.85 7.72
N GLY A 99 -13.66 6.16 8.79
CA GLY A 99 -14.54 5.51 9.73
C GLY A 99 -15.21 4.22 9.22
N CYS A 100 -14.72 3.68 8.08
CA CYS A 100 -15.21 2.41 7.52
C CYS A 100 -14.77 1.20 8.38
N LEU A 101 -13.54 1.24 8.90
CA LEU A 101 -13.01 0.28 9.86
C LEU A 101 -12.61 0.99 11.16
N ASN A 102 -12.71 0.31 12.29
CA ASN A 102 -12.05 0.78 13.51
C ASN A 102 -10.55 0.43 13.48
N LEU A 103 -9.75 1.15 14.27
CA LEU A 103 -8.29 1.02 14.25
C LEU A 103 -7.81 -0.35 14.75
N GLU A 104 -8.44 -0.88 15.81
CA GLU A 104 -8.08 -2.16 16.41
C GLU A 104 -8.29 -3.32 15.44
N ASP A 105 -9.48 -3.40 14.82
CA ASP A 105 -9.77 -4.43 13.81
C ASP A 105 -8.87 -4.30 12.59
N ALA A 106 -8.64 -3.07 12.10
CA ALA A 106 -7.74 -2.85 10.97
C ALA A 106 -6.30 -3.27 11.31
N THR A 107 -5.82 -2.99 12.54
CA THR A 107 -4.48 -3.39 13.00
C THR A 107 -4.34 -4.91 13.03
N ARG A 108 -5.34 -5.62 13.57
CA ARG A 108 -5.41 -7.08 13.57
C ARG A 108 -5.43 -7.66 12.15
N LEU A 109 -6.25 -7.08 11.27
CA LEU A 109 -6.37 -7.49 9.87
C LEU A 109 -5.03 -7.39 9.13
N VAL A 110 -4.33 -6.26 9.24
CA VAL A 110 -3.06 -6.06 8.51
C VAL A 110 -1.90 -6.86 9.10
N ASN A 111 -1.89 -7.13 10.41
CA ASN A 111 -0.94 -8.05 11.03
C ASN A 111 -1.14 -9.47 10.48
N TYR A 112 -2.41 -9.94 10.44
CA TYR A 112 -2.73 -11.25 9.87
C TYR A 112 -2.41 -11.32 8.38
N ARG A 113 -2.76 -10.26 7.62
CA ARG A 113 -2.38 -10.11 6.21
C ARG A 113 -0.87 -10.24 6.02
N GLY A 114 -0.07 -9.58 6.84
CA GLY A 114 1.39 -9.66 6.80
C GLY A 114 1.91 -11.07 7.06
N LYS A 115 1.36 -11.77 8.05
CA LYS A 115 1.69 -13.17 8.36
C LYS A 115 1.34 -14.12 7.22
N LEU A 116 0.14 -13.98 6.64
CA LEU A 116 -0.28 -14.78 5.49
C LEU A 116 0.62 -14.56 4.27
N MET A 117 0.95 -13.30 3.96
CA MET A 117 1.86 -12.98 2.86
C MET A 117 3.25 -13.57 3.10
N GLN A 118 3.78 -13.47 4.32
CA GLN A 118 5.11 -14.00 4.66
C GLN A 118 5.18 -15.53 4.55
N SER A 119 4.08 -16.23 4.87
CA SER A 119 4.01 -17.69 4.81
C SER A 119 3.65 -18.25 3.43
N ALA A 120 3.06 -17.43 2.54
CA ALA A 120 2.56 -17.89 1.25
C ALA A 120 3.66 -18.31 0.27
N VAL A 121 4.86 -17.71 0.39
CA VAL A 121 5.96 -17.95 -0.57
C VAL A 121 7.26 -18.20 0.20
N PRO A 122 7.96 -19.32 -0.09
CA PRO A 122 9.28 -19.57 0.50
C PRO A 122 10.25 -18.42 0.18
N GLU A 123 11.00 -18.00 1.18
CA GLU A 123 11.95 -16.90 1.04
C GLU A 123 12.95 -17.17 -0.09
N GLY A 124 13.23 -16.14 -0.89
CA GLY A 124 14.17 -16.20 -2.00
C GLY A 124 13.70 -16.93 -3.25
N THR A 125 12.42 -17.38 -3.32
CA THR A 125 11.91 -18.11 -4.51
C THR A 125 11.13 -17.22 -5.47
N ALA A 126 10.69 -16.05 -5.01
CA ALA A 126 9.92 -15.08 -5.78
C ALA A 126 10.28 -13.66 -5.36
N GLY A 127 9.86 -12.68 -6.15
CA GLY A 127 10.17 -11.28 -5.86
C GLY A 127 9.34 -10.30 -6.68
N MET A 128 9.76 -9.05 -6.62
CA MET A 128 9.12 -7.95 -7.36
C MET A 128 10.18 -7.17 -8.14
N LEU A 129 9.84 -6.84 -9.38
CA LEU A 129 10.69 -6.08 -10.30
C LEU A 129 10.07 -4.73 -10.62
N VAL A 130 10.74 -3.64 -10.24
CA VAL A 130 10.40 -2.31 -10.74
C VAL A 130 10.93 -2.18 -12.17
N VAL A 131 10.05 -1.77 -13.08
CA VAL A 131 10.38 -1.43 -14.47
C VAL A 131 10.15 0.06 -14.67
N LEU A 132 11.21 0.79 -15.02
CA LEU A 132 11.20 2.24 -15.19
C LEU A 132 11.32 2.62 -16.65
N ASN A 133 10.59 3.64 -17.06
CA ASN A 133 10.59 4.25 -18.40
C ASN A 133 10.15 3.31 -19.53
N MET A 134 9.39 2.25 -19.22
CA MET A 134 8.74 1.40 -20.22
C MET A 134 7.31 1.89 -20.45
N PRO A 135 6.88 2.09 -21.70
CA PRO A 135 5.48 2.41 -21.99
C PRO A 135 4.54 1.32 -21.50
N ILE A 136 3.38 1.69 -21.00
CA ILE A 136 2.43 0.76 -20.36
C ILE A 136 1.97 -0.37 -21.30
N ASN A 137 1.77 -0.07 -22.60
CA ASN A 137 1.42 -1.06 -23.62
C ASN A 137 2.52 -2.12 -23.79
N GLU A 138 3.80 -1.70 -23.71
CA GLU A 138 4.94 -2.62 -23.79
C GLU A 138 5.06 -3.49 -22.55
N VAL A 139 4.69 -2.95 -21.36
CA VAL A 139 4.61 -3.75 -20.12
C VAL A 139 3.56 -4.84 -20.26
N TYR A 140 2.37 -4.52 -20.76
CA TYR A 140 1.32 -5.52 -20.99
C TYR A 140 1.75 -6.57 -22.02
N MET A 141 2.37 -6.16 -23.14
CA MET A 141 2.86 -7.07 -24.15
C MET A 141 3.94 -8.02 -23.60
N MET A 142 4.86 -7.50 -22.79
CA MET A 142 5.87 -8.32 -22.11
C MET A 142 5.22 -9.36 -21.18
N ILE A 143 4.27 -8.95 -20.36
CA ILE A 143 3.52 -9.84 -19.44
C ILE A 143 2.83 -10.94 -20.24
N GLU A 144 2.12 -10.57 -21.30
CA GLU A 144 1.41 -11.53 -22.18
C GLU A 144 2.37 -12.56 -22.75
N LYS A 145 3.47 -12.13 -23.35
CA LYS A 145 4.48 -13.03 -23.95
C LYS A 145 5.12 -13.97 -22.92
N ILE A 146 5.40 -13.49 -21.72
CA ILE A 146 5.97 -14.34 -20.66
C ILE A 146 4.92 -15.36 -20.20
N ASN A 147 3.68 -14.94 -20.02
CA ASN A 147 2.60 -15.82 -19.59
C ASN A 147 2.14 -16.84 -20.65
N GLU A 148 2.56 -16.68 -21.92
CA GLU A 148 2.41 -17.70 -22.97
C GLU A 148 3.43 -18.85 -22.83
N THR A 149 4.45 -18.69 -21.99
CA THR A 149 5.44 -19.73 -21.67
C THR A 149 5.01 -20.54 -20.44
N ASN A 150 5.93 -21.28 -19.83
CA ASN A 150 5.71 -21.99 -18.58
C ASN A 150 5.91 -21.08 -17.33
N GLU A 151 6.16 -19.79 -17.55
CA GLU A 151 6.34 -18.81 -16.49
C GLU A 151 5.05 -17.99 -16.28
N THR A 152 4.89 -17.45 -15.08
CA THR A 152 3.76 -16.56 -14.75
C THR A 152 4.28 -15.31 -14.06
N ILE A 153 3.97 -14.15 -14.64
CA ILE A 153 4.26 -12.84 -14.09
C ILE A 153 2.98 -12.00 -13.99
N ASN A 154 2.81 -11.30 -12.89
CA ASN A 154 1.67 -10.39 -12.71
C ASN A 154 2.11 -8.92 -12.75
N PHE A 155 1.25 -8.06 -13.25
CA PHE A 155 1.35 -6.63 -13.03
C PHE A 155 0.90 -6.34 -11.58
N SER A 156 1.85 -6.20 -10.68
CA SER A 156 1.59 -6.00 -9.24
C SER A 156 1.07 -4.61 -8.95
N THR A 157 1.83 -3.56 -9.33
CA THR A 157 1.38 -2.18 -9.11
C THR A 157 1.71 -1.29 -10.30
N ASP A 158 0.70 -0.54 -10.77
CA ASP A 158 0.82 0.54 -11.74
C ASP A 158 0.97 1.86 -10.97
N ASN A 159 2.22 2.24 -10.63
CA ASN A 159 2.50 3.31 -9.68
C ASN A 159 2.41 4.71 -10.27
N ALA A 160 2.89 4.89 -11.49
CA ALA A 160 2.90 6.15 -12.23
C ALA A 160 3.23 5.89 -13.70
N ASP A 161 3.01 6.90 -14.55
CA ASP A 161 3.44 6.82 -15.95
C ASP A 161 4.93 6.49 -16.06
N GLY A 162 5.25 5.34 -16.66
CA GLY A 162 6.59 4.79 -16.79
C GLY A 162 7.17 4.18 -15.50
N VAL A 163 6.35 3.87 -14.49
CA VAL A 163 6.77 3.22 -13.24
C VAL A 163 5.83 2.05 -12.94
N SER A 164 6.21 0.87 -13.35
CA SER A 164 5.47 -0.37 -13.18
C SER A 164 6.21 -1.32 -12.23
N VAL A 165 5.48 -2.11 -11.47
CA VAL A 165 6.04 -3.18 -10.65
C VAL A 165 5.42 -4.51 -11.05
N LEU A 166 6.26 -5.48 -11.32
CA LEU A 166 5.87 -6.86 -11.67
C LEU A 166 6.18 -7.79 -10.50
N ALA A 167 5.41 -8.85 -10.34
CA ALA A 167 5.60 -9.84 -9.28
C ALA A 167 5.42 -11.25 -9.81
N GLY A 168 6.29 -12.17 -9.39
CA GLY A 168 6.28 -13.57 -9.77
C GLY A 168 7.45 -14.35 -9.21
N LYS A 169 7.60 -15.60 -9.63
CA LYS A 169 8.78 -16.41 -9.33
C LYS A 169 10.04 -15.78 -9.93
N ASN A 170 11.19 -16.06 -9.34
CA ASN A 170 12.47 -15.51 -9.82
C ASN A 170 12.73 -15.84 -11.30
N SER A 171 12.35 -17.04 -11.78
CA SER A 171 12.46 -17.41 -13.18
C SER A 171 11.66 -16.48 -14.12
N ALA A 172 10.43 -16.13 -13.74
CA ALA A 172 9.60 -15.20 -14.50
C ALA A 172 10.19 -13.76 -14.46
N ILE A 173 10.79 -13.36 -13.34
CA ILE A 173 11.48 -12.07 -13.23
C ILE A 173 12.71 -12.03 -14.15
N GLU A 174 13.49 -13.09 -14.22
CA GLU A 174 14.63 -13.16 -15.16
C GLU A 174 14.15 -13.13 -16.60
N ALA A 175 13.06 -13.83 -16.96
CA ALA A 175 12.45 -13.74 -18.29
C ALA A 175 12.03 -12.28 -18.63
N CYS A 176 11.52 -11.50 -17.66
CA CYS A 176 11.25 -10.08 -17.88
C CYS A 176 12.53 -9.27 -18.19
N LYS A 177 13.62 -9.55 -17.47
CA LYS A 177 14.90 -8.86 -17.69
C LYS A 177 15.49 -9.22 -19.06
N GLU A 178 15.44 -10.50 -19.45
CA GLU A 178 15.87 -10.98 -20.77
C GLU A 178 15.05 -10.32 -21.88
N PHE A 179 13.70 -10.29 -21.76
CA PHE A 179 12.84 -9.59 -22.71
C PHE A 179 13.23 -8.12 -22.90
N ILE A 180 13.55 -7.43 -21.81
CA ILE A 180 13.96 -6.03 -21.84
C ILE A 180 15.35 -5.88 -22.48
N ALA A 181 16.27 -6.80 -22.20
CA ALA A 181 17.64 -6.77 -22.74
C ALA A 181 17.67 -7.06 -24.25
N ASP A 182 16.84 -8.00 -24.73
CA ASP A 182 16.76 -8.41 -26.15
C ASP A 182 15.99 -7.39 -27.00
N GLY A 183 15.15 -6.55 -26.36
CA GLY A 183 14.38 -5.52 -27.02
C GLY A 183 15.17 -4.22 -27.24
N GLU A 184 14.64 -3.32 -28.09
CA GLU A 184 15.23 -2.00 -28.32
C GLU A 184 14.91 -0.97 -27.21
N PHE A 185 14.85 -1.40 -25.95
CA PHE A 185 14.41 -0.60 -24.79
C PHE A 185 15.57 0.16 -24.13
N ARG A 186 16.28 1.00 -24.87
CA ARG A 186 17.52 1.69 -24.43
C ARG A 186 17.40 2.53 -23.15
N ARG A 187 16.21 2.97 -22.75
CA ARG A 187 15.97 3.84 -21.59
C ARG A 187 15.28 3.12 -20.42
N VAL A 188 14.88 1.88 -20.62
CA VAL A 188 14.24 1.08 -19.58
C VAL A 188 15.29 0.68 -18.55
N LYS A 189 14.94 0.80 -17.30
CA LYS A 189 15.76 0.34 -16.16
C LYS A 189 14.94 -0.58 -15.30
N THR A 190 15.59 -1.55 -14.70
CA THR A 190 14.97 -2.48 -13.76
C THR A 190 15.67 -2.45 -12.42
N GLN A 191 14.90 -2.66 -11.35
CA GLN A 191 15.41 -2.75 -9.99
C GLN A 191 14.57 -3.75 -9.20
N MET A 192 15.21 -4.65 -8.46
CA MET A 192 14.50 -5.51 -7.50
C MET A 192 13.99 -4.69 -6.33
N VAL A 193 12.76 -4.95 -5.93
CA VAL A 193 12.20 -4.37 -4.71
C VAL A 193 12.82 -5.12 -3.52
N GLN A 194 13.28 -4.36 -2.52
CA GLN A 194 13.80 -4.92 -1.26
C GLN A 194 12.61 -5.23 -0.32
N MET A 195 11.91 -6.31 -0.61
CA MET A 195 10.82 -6.84 0.22
C MET A 195 10.98 -8.33 0.39
N SER A 196 10.58 -8.84 1.55
CA SER A 196 10.71 -10.27 1.88
C SER A 196 9.76 -11.16 1.08
N VAL A 197 8.66 -10.61 0.54
CA VAL A 197 7.63 -11.38 -0.17
C VAL A 197 7.07 -10.58 -1.36
N PRO A 198 6.67 -11.26 -2.47
CA PRO A 198 5.93 -10.62 -3.54
C PRO A 198 4.54 -10.21 -3.07
N SER A 199 3.94 -9.22 -3.73
CA SER A 199 2.59 -8.78 -3.45
C SER A 199 1.79 -8.53 -4.72
N HIS A 200 0.46 -8.60 -4.61
CA HIS A 200 -0.47 -8.34 -5.72
C HIS A 200 -0.25 -9.29 -6.91
N CYS A 201 -0.13 -10.58 -6.65
CA CYS A 201 0.10 -11.61 -7.65
C CYS A 201 -0.53 -12.95 -7.28
N TYR A 202 -0.60 -13.86 -8.26
CA TYR A 202 -1.18 -15.20 -8.14
C TYR A 202 -0.61 -16.03 -6.99
N LEU A 203 0.65 -15.79 -6.58
CA LEU A 203 1.31 -16.51 -5.49
C LEU A 203 0.64 -16.29 -4.13
N LEU A 204 -0.28 -15.33 -4.02
CA LEU A 204 -1.01 -15.00 -2.80
C LEU A 204 -2.48 -15.47 -2.82
N GLU A 205 -2.88 -16.35 -3.74
CA GLU A 205 -4.28 -16.81 -3.84
C GLU A 205 -4.77 -17.50 -2.55
N GLU A 206 -3.98 -18.42 -1.99
CA GLU A 206 -4.32 -19.07 -0.70
C GLU A 206 -4.36 -18.06 0.45
N ALA A 207 -3.43 -17.11 0.49
CA ALA A 207 -3.42 -16.04 1.48
C ALA A 207 -4.65 -15.13 1.35
N GLN A 208 -5.12 -14.86 0.13
CA GLN A 208 -6.34 -14.11 -0.13
C GLN A 208 -7.58 -14.84 0.41
N GLU A 209 -7.69 -16.15 0.18
CA GLU A 209 -8.82 -16.94 0.69
C GLU A 209 -8.90 -16.93 2.21
N GLU A 210 -7.76 -17.06 2.90
CA GLU A 210 -7.70 -17.00 4.36
C GLU A 210 -8.02 -15.61 4.89
N LEU A 211 -7.46 -14.56 4.25
CA LEU A 211 -7.76 -13.17 4.62
C LEU A 211 -9.23 -12.83 4.41
N ALA A 212 -9.87 -13.37 3.35
CA ALA A 212 -11.29 -13.16 3.08
C ALA A 212 -12.19 -13.65 4.22
N LYS A 213 -11.83 -14.75 4.89
CA LYS A 213 -12.57 -15.27 6.06
C LYS A 213 -12.58 -14.23 7.18
N LEU A 214 -11.41 -13.69 7.52
CA LEU A 214 -11.30 -12.69 8.58
C LEU A 214 -11.98 -11.35 8.20
N LEU A 215 -11.85 -10.92 6.94
CA LEU A 215 -12.56 -9.73 6.43
C LEU A 215 -14.07 -9.87 6.52
N ASN A 216 -14.62 -11.09 6.40
CA ASN A 216 -16.05 -11.34 6.53
C ASN A 216 -16.54 -11.32 7.98
N GLU A 217 -15.67 -11.52 8.95
CA GLU A 217 -16.00 -11.46 10.41
C GLU A 217 -15.96 -10.04 10.95
N VAL A 218 -15.24 -9.11 10.29
CA VAL A 218 -15.08 -7.73 10.75
C VAL A 218 -16.23 -6.86 10.25
N GLU A 219 -16.69 -5.96 11.13
CA GLU A 219 -17.72 -4.97 10.80
C GLU A 219 -17.14 -3.85 9.94
N PHE A 220 -17.72 -3.66 8.76
CA PHE A 220 -17.47 -2.51 7.90
C PHE A 220 -18.64 -1.53 7.99
N LYS A 221 -18.35 -0.27 8.26
CA LYS A 221 -19.33 0.81 8.28
C LYS A 221 -19.28 1.62 7.00
N LYS A 222 -20.38 2.29 6.66
CA LYS A 222 -20.38 3.22 5.53
C LYS A 222 -19.35 4.33 5.80
N PRO A 223 -18.38 4.55 4.91
CA PRO A 223 -17.37 5.58 5.09
C PRO A 223 -18.00 6.98 5.08
N SER A 224 -17.48 7.88 5.92
CA SER A 224 -17.90 9.30 5.99
C SER A 224 -17.45 10.11 4.78
N ILE A 225 -16.41 9.66 4.11
CA ILE A 225 -15.85 10.21 2.86
C ILE A 225 -15.62 9.08 1.85
N PRO A 226 -15.84 9.32 0.54
CA PRO A 226 -15.58 8.30 -0.48
C PRO A 226 -14.13 7.80 -0.46
N ILE A 227 -13.95 6.51 -0.75
CA ILE A 227 -12.65 5.86 -0.86
C ILE A 227 -12.43 5.45 -2.30
N ILE A 228 -11.19 5.50 -2.79
CA ILE A 228 -10.81 4.90 -4.07
C ILE A 228 -10.08 3.57 -3.79
N PRO A 229 -10.74 2.41 -3.94
CA PRO A 229 -10.10 1.12 -3.78
C PRO A 229 -9.04 0.86 -4.87
N ASN A 230 -7.96 0.19 -4.50
CA ASN A 230 -6.80 -0.05 -5.38
C ASN A 230 -7.14 -0.81 -6.67
N VAL A 231 -8.05 -1.77 -6.59
CA VAL A 231 -8.41 -2.61 -7.75
C VAL A 231 -9.45 -1.95 -8.67
N LEU A 232 -10.15 -0.91 -8.19
CA LEU A 232 -11.17 -0.20 -8.97
C LEU A 232 -10.66 1.10 -9.57
N ALA A 233 -9.81 1.84 -8.85
CA ALA A 233 -9.35 3.18 -9.19
C ALA A 233 -10.49 4.21 -9.40
N GLU A 234 -11.65 3.95 -8.81
CA GLU A 234 -12.84 4.82 -8.84
C GLU A 234 -13.42 4.94 -7.43
N PRO A 235 -14.00 6.10 -7.06
CA PRO A 235 -14.51 6.29 -5.71
C PRO A 235 -15.79 5.50 -5.46
N THR A 236 -15.90 5.01 -4.23
CA THR A 236 -17.11 4.36 -3.73
C THR A 236 -17.32 4.64 -2.25
N SER A 237 -18.58 4.58 -1.81
CA SER A 237 -18.99 4.52 -0.40
C SER A 237 -19.84 3.27 -0.11
N ASP A 238 -19.94 2.36 -1.09
CA ASP A 238 -20.64 1.09 -0.91
C ASP A 238 -19.77 0.08 -0.19
N VAL A 239 -20.23 -0.38 0.97
CA VAL A 239 -19.48 -1.25 1.88
C VAL A 239 -19.17 -2.60 1.23
N ASN A 240 -20.09 -3.16 0.44
CA ASN A 240 -19.85 -4.45 -0.20
C ASN A 240 -18.81 -4.35 -1.31
N THR A 241 -18.86 -3.27 -2.09
CA THR A 241 -17.85 -2.97 -3.11
C THR A 241 -16.47 -2.79 -2.49
N ILE A 242 -16.37 -2.04 -1.37
CA ILE A 242 -15.12 -1.84 -0.62
C ILE A 242 -14.56 -3.18 -0.14
N LYS A 243 -15.39 -3.98 0.55
CA LYS A 243 -14.97 -5.29 1.08
C LYS A 243 -14.49 -6.23 -0.02
N ASN A 244 -15.25 -6.35 -1.10
CA ASN A 244 -14.87 -7.19 -2.24
C ASN A 244 -13.58 -6.74 -2.91
N SER A 245 -13.39 -5.42 -3.04
CA SER A 245 -12.13 -4.84 -3.56
C SER A 245 -10.95 -5.19 -2.68
N LEU A 246 -11.12 -5.07 -1.36
CA LEU A 246 -10.07 -5.36 -0.38
C LEU A 246 -9.69 -6.87 -0.36
N ILE A 247 -10.68 -7.76 -0.49
CA ILE A 247 -10.43 -9.20 -0.64
C ILE A 247 -9.56 -9.47 -1.87
N ASN A 248 -9.90 -8.86 -3.01
CA ASN A 248 -9.19 -9.08 -4.27
C ASN A 248 -7.83 -8.36 -4.34
N GLN A 249 -7.54 -7.42 -3.44
CA GLN A 249 -6.34 -6.60 -3.50
C GLN A 249 -5.04 -7.41 -3.44
N LEU A 250 -5.01 -8.57 -2.73
CA LEU A 250 -3.79 -9.37 -2.60
C LEU A 250 -3.29 -9.96 -3.91
N THR A 251 -4.20 -10.26 -4.85
CA THR A 251 -3.87 -10.94 -6.10
C THR A 251 -4.07 -10.08 -7.35
N LYS A 252 -4.71 -8.91 -7.22
CA LYS A 252 -4.99 -8.01 -8.34
C LYS A 252 -4.09 -6.79 -8.32
N THR A 253 -3.89 -6.21 -9.50
CA THR A 253 -3.09 -5.00 -9.71
C THR A 253 -3.58 -3.84 -8.85
N VAL A 254 -2.67 -3.19 -8.14
CA VAL A 254 -2.90 -1.87 -7.54
C VAL A 254 -2.83 -0.81 -8.65
N ARG A 255 -3.95 -0.21 -9.01
CA ARG A 255 -4.12 0.75 -10.10
C ARG A 255 -3.86 2.18 -9.61
N TRP A 256 -2.67 2.41 -9.04
CA TRP A 256 -2.36 3.68 -8.37
C TRP A 256 -2.24 4.85 -9.34
N ARG A 257 -1.63 4.65 -10.50
CA ARG A 257 -1.57 5.67 -11.56
C ARG A 257 -2.97 6.13 -11.95
N GLU A 258 -3.91 5.18 -12.14
CA GLU A 258 -5.29 5.50 -12.50
C GLU A 258 -6.03 6.21 -11.36
N THR A 259 -5.72 5.88 -10.09
CA THR A 259 -6.21 6.64 -8.92
C THR A 259 -5.75 8.09 -8.99
N LEU A 260 -4.47 8.34 -9.26
CA LEU A 260 -3.94 9.70 -9.41
C LEU A 260 -4.53 10.42 -10.64
N ASP A 261 -4.72 9.72 -11.76
CA ASP A 261 -5.36 10.24 -12.97
C ASP A 261 -6.84 10.63 -12.69
N TYR A 262 -7.57 9.81 -11.94
CA TYR A 262 -8.93 10.12 -11.49
C TYR A 262 -8.95 11.42 -10.68
N LEU A 263 -8.09 11.55 -9.69
CA LEU A 263 -8.01 12.74 -8.84
C LEU A 263 -7.71 13.99 -9.68
N GLN A 264 -6.75 13.91 -10.58
CA GLN A 264 -6.38 15.04 -11.47
C GLN A 264 -7.53 15.43 -12.38
N LYS A 265 -8.22 14.49 -13.01
CA LYS A 265 -9.38 14.74 -13.89
C LYS A 265 -10.56 15.35 -13.15
N ASN A 266 -10.69 15.12 -11.85
CA ASN A 266 -11.77 15.63 -11.00
C ASN A 266 -11.37 16.87 -10.18
N ASN A 267 -10.50 17.72 -10.72
CA ASN A 267 -10.12 19.01 -10.15
C ASN A 267 -9.45 18.88 -8.77
N LEU A 268 -8.50 17.95 -8.62
CA LEU A 268 -7.63 17.91 -7.46
C LEU A 268 -6.95 19.27 -7.28
N SER A 269 -7.13 19.90 -6.14
CA SER A 269 -6.48 21.16 -5.78
C SER A 269 -5.42 21.00 -4.71
N HIS A 270 -5.60 20.02 -3.83
CA HIS A 270 -4.67 19.74 -2.73
C HIS A 270 -4.54 18.23 -2.48
N LEU A 271 -3.31 17.73 -2.55
CA LEU A 271 -2.94 16.36 -2.19
C LEU A 271 -2.19 16.37 -0.87
N ILE A 272 -2.67 15.58 0.08
CA ILE A 272 -2.05 15.41 1.39
C ILE A 272 -1.57 13.96 1.50
N ASP A 273 -0.28 13.79 1.79
CA ASP A 273 0.38 12.50 2.07
C ASP A 273 0.45 12.31 3.58
N SER A 274 -0.28 11.32 4.11
CA SER A 274 -0.31 11.05 5.55
C SER A 274 0.41 9.76 5.89
N GLY A 275 1.66 9.91 6.26
CA GLY A 275 2.49 8.79 6.71
C GLY A 275 3.94 9.21 6.88
N PRO A 276 4.79 8.29 7.32
CA PRO A 276 6.22 8.52 7.32
C PRO A 276 6.73 8.75 5.89
N GLY A 277 7.60 9.76 5.69
CA GLY A 277 8.19 10.06 4.39
C GLY A 277 7.26 10.82 3.43
N LYS A 278 7.63 10.80 2.13
CA LYS A 278 6.97 11.57 1.05
C LYS A 278 6.66 10.70 -0.18
N THR A 279 6.35 9.45 0.04
CA THR A 279 6.22 8.47 -1.05
C THR A 279 5.10 8.82 -2.01
N ILE A 280 3.93 9.18 -1.50
CA ILE A 280 2.76 9.55 -2.31
C ILE A 280 3.02 10.84 -3.08
N ILE A 281 3.60 11.85 -2.44
CA ILE A 281 3.99 13.11 -3.10
C ILE A 281 4.98 12.85 -4.24
N ASN A 282 5.96 11.97 -4.02
CA ASN A 282 6.94 11.62 -5.03
C ASN A 282 6.30 10.90 -6.23
N MET A 283 5.32 10.01 -6.00
CA MET A 283 4.55 9.37 -7.07
C MET A 283 3.69 10.38 -7.85
N ALA A 284 3.12 11.35 -7.15
CA ALA A 284 2.30 12.42 -7.72
C ALA A 284 3.11 13.60 -8.28
N ARG A 285 4.45 13.49 -8.42
CA ARG A 285 5.32 14.61 -8.85
C ARG A 285 4.99 15.19 -10.22
N LYS A 286 4.40 14.39 -11.11
CA LYS A 286 4.00 14.82 -12.46
C LYS A 286 2.69 15.62 -12.48
N ILE A 287 1.85 15.52 -11.45
CA ILE A 287 0.64 16.35 -11.31
C ILE A 287 1.10 17.76 -10.96
N LYS A 288 0.78 18.71 -11.83
CA LYS A 288 1.15 20.12 -11.69
C LYS A 288 -0.02 20.95 -11.17
N GLU A 289 0.26 22.18 -10.73
CA GLU A 289 -0.73 23.21 -10.38
C GLU A 289 -1.66 22.77 -9.23
N ILE A 290 -1.15 21.97 -8.29
CA ILE A 290 -1.86 21.58 -7.06
C ILE A 290 -0.96 21.78 -5.84
N ASP A 291 -1.56 22.07 -4.71
CA ASP A 291 -0.87 22.05 -3.42
C ASP A 291 -0.53 20.60 -3.02
N LYS A 292 0.65 20.40 -2.46
CA LYS A 292 1.09 19.11 -1.95
C LYS A 292 1.66 19.27 -0.55
N THR A 293 1.12 18.53 0.39
CA THR A 293 1.54 18.56 1.79
C THR A 293 1.89 17.16 2.26
N SER A 294 3.02 17.01 2.93
CA SER A 294 3.35 15.80 3.69
C SER A 294 3.07 16.06 5.17
N LEU A 295 2.34 15.14 5.80
CA LEU A 295 2.05 15.17 7.23
C LEU A 295 3.03 14.26 7.98
N GLU A 296 4.32 14.39 7.70
CA GLU A 296 5.30 13.67 8.51
C GLU A 296 5.17 14.05 9.99
N ALA A 297 5.36 13.08 10.88
CA ALA A 297 5.51 13.34 12.31
C ALA A 297 6.95 13.84 12.58
N ASP A 298 7.29 15.00 12.00
CA ASP A 298 8.61 15.62 12.16
C ASP A 298 8.73 16.39 13.48
#